data_7b817d2e7f74c85a055611c5ed350cf4
#
_entry.id   7b817d2e7f74c85a055611c5ed350cf4
#
_cell.length_a   1.000
_cell.length_b   1.000
_cell.length_c   1.000
_cell.angle_alpha   90.00
_cell.angle_beta   90.00
_cell.angle_gamma   90.00
#
_symmetry.space_group_name_H-M   'P 1'
#
loop_
_entity.id
_entity.type
_entity.pdbx_description
1 polymer ?
#
loop_
_entity_poly.entity_id
_entity_poly.type
_entity_poly.pdbx_seq_one_letter_code
_entity_poly.pdbx_strand_id
1 'polypeptide(L)'
;MATTNSSAAPVIDARKTSILARFAPTSNVTTEQYDETIRRLEKSGDWLPEGLEYHVAFKSDGKFRVSEIWDSREQFDAFGERLMPVLKDVGIEPGKPEMLEIHNIIKR
;
A
#
# COMPACT_ATOMS: atom_id res chain seq x y z
N MET A 1 -27.51 13.77 20.45
CA MET A 1 -27.04 13.92 20.05
C MET A 1 -26.59 13.79 19.84
N ALA A 2 -26.37 13.86 19.81
CA ALA A 2 -25.60 13.95 19.31
C ALA A 2 -25.12 13.84 18.98
N THR A 3 -24.98 13.76 19.01
CA THR A 3 -24.29 13.83 18.57
C THR A 3 -23.73 13.81 18.30
N THR A 4 -23.76 13.79 18.26
CA THR A 4 -23.08 13.93 17.86
C THR A 4 -22.55 13.98 17.58
N ASN A 5 -22.46 13.98 17.47
CA ASN A 5 -21.77 14.18 16.96
C ASN A 5 -21.32 14.36 16.54
N SER A 6 -21.56 14.51 16.32
CA SER A 6 -21.00 14.83 15.82
C SER A 6 -20.47 14.98 15.38
N SER A 7 -20.47 15.21 15.23
CA SER A 7 -19.80 15.43 14.69
C SER A 7 -19.15 15.31 14.30
N ALA A 8 -19.11 15.48 14.37
CA ALA A 8 -18.39 15.26 13.87
C ALA A 8 -18.08 14.80 13.30
N ALA A 9 -17.85 14.96 12.93
CA ALA A 9 -17.47 14.56 12.28
C ALA A 9 -17.36 13.93 11.81
N PRO A 10 -17.79 14.51 11.45
CA PRO A 10 -17.65 13.50 10.84
C PRO A 10 -16.80 13.06 10.63
N VAL A 11 -17.14 13.53 11.37
CA VAL A 11 -15.83 12.97 11.16
C VAL A 11 -15.93 11.76 10.28
N ILE A 12 -15.18 11.81 9.24
CA ILE A 12 -15.09 10.65 8.39
C ILE A 12 -14.29 9.62 9.16
N ASP A 13 -14.87 8.48 9.36
CA ASP A 13 -14.15 7.36 9.92
C ASP A 13 -13.28 6.78 8.81
N ALA A 14 -11.99 7.08 8.85
CA ALA A 14 -11.06 6.63 7.82
C ALA A 14 -11.07 5.11 7.66
N ARG A 15 -11.40 4.37 8.72
CA ARG A 15 -11.44 2.91 8.67
C ARG A 15 -12.50 2.38 7.71
N LYS A 16 -13.53 3.19 7.40
CA LYS A 16 -14.58 2.75 6.48
C LYS A 16 -14.13 2.73 5.03
N THR A 17 -13.12 3.53 4.70
CA THR A 17 -12.60 3.59 3.33
C THR A 17 -11.21 3.00 3.21
N SER A 18 -10.49 2.91 4.32
CA SER A 18 -9.12 2.40 4.34
C SER A 18 -9.10 0.90 4.05
N ILE A 19 -8.06 0.50 3.34
CA ILE A 19 -7.88 -0.91 3.00
C ILE A 19 -6.46 -1.35 3.36
N LEU A 20 -6.32 -2.64 3.62
CA LEU A 20 -5.04 -3.28 3.77
C LEU A 20 -4.76 -4.08 2.50
N ALA A 21 -3.64 -3.79 1.86
CA ALA A 21 -3.20 -4.52 0.68
C ALA A 21 -1.96 -5.33 1.04
N ARG A 22 -1.99 -6.62 0.74
CA ARG A 22 -0.88 -7.52 1.05
C ARG A 22 -0.39 -8.16 -0.23
N PHE A 23 0.92 -8.10 -0.42
CA PHE A 23 1.56 -8.65 -1.61
C PHE A 23 2.46 -9.82 -1.24
N ALA A 24 2.29 -10.92 -1.97
CA ALA A 24 3.17 -12.08 -1.92
C ALA A 24 3.66 -12.31 -3.33
N PRO A 25 4.78 -11.68 -3.73
CA PRO A 25 5.25 -11.79 -5.10
C PRO A 25 5.42 -13.23 -5.55
N THR A 26 5.11 -13.51 -6.81
CA THR A 26 5.23 -14.85 -7.37
C THR A 26 6.64 -15.13 -7.86
N SER A 27 7.46 -14.08 -8.04
CA SER A 27 8.87 -14.24 -8.38
C SER A 27 9.71 -14.09 -7.11
N ASN A 28 10.96 -14.55 -7.18
CA ASN A 28 11.90 -14.28 -6.10
C ASN A 28 12.33 -12.82 -6.20
N VAL A 29 12.02 -12.05 -5.17
CA VAL A 29 12.38 -10.63 -5.13
C VAL A 29 13.61 -10.47 -4.26
N THR A 30 14.62 -9.80 -4.81
CA THR A 30 15.83 -9.48 -4.06
C THR A 30 15.70 -8.12 -3.41
N THR A 31 16.50 -7.90 -2.38
CA THR A 31 16.59 -6.59 -1.74
C THR A 31 16.94 -5.51 -2.75
N GLU A 32 17.86 -5.84 -3.67
CA GLU A 32 18.29 -4.90 -4.70
C GLU A 32 17.15 -4.52 -5.63
N GLN A 33 16.33 -5.48 -6.03
CA GLN A 33 15.18 -5.19 -6.89
C GLN A 33 14.18 -4.28 -6.16
N TYR A 34 13.93 -4.56 -4.89
CA TYR A 34 13.03 -3.73 -4.09
C TYR A 34 13.57 -2.30 -3.98
N ASP A 35 14.85 -2.17 -3.59
CA ASP A 35 15.46 -0.86 -3.40
C ASP A 35 15.47 -0.07 -4.72
N GLU A 36 15.72 -0.74 -5.83
CA GLU A 36 15.70 -0.09 -7.14
C GLU A 36 14.31 0.41 -7.50
N THR A 37 13.29 -0.37 -7.16
CA THR A 37 11.89 0.05 -7.39
C THR A 37 11.59 1.35 -6.67
N ILE A 38 11.91 1.40 -5.37
CA ILE A 38 11.67 2.61 -4.56
C ILE A 38 12.46 3.79 -5.13
N ARG A 39 13.73 3.57 -5.48
CA ARG A 39 14.57 4.63 -6.03
C ARG A 39 13.97 5.22 -7.29
N ARG A 40 13.46 4.38 -8.20
CA ARG A 40 12.84 4.85 -9.43
C ARG A 40 11.57 5.65 -9.18
N LEU A 41 10.76 5.18 -8.24
CA LEU A 41 9.53 5.89 -7.87
C LEU A 41 9.84 7.24 -7.23
N GLU A 42 10.86 7.31 -6.40
CA GLU A 42 11.29 8.58 -5.82
C GLU A 42 11.76 9.54 -6.89
N LYS A 43 12.56 9.04 -7.84
CA LYS A 43 13.12 9.86 -8.90
C LYS A 43 12.03 10.43 -9.81
N SER A 44 10.98 9.65 -10.08
CA SER A 44 9.89 10.10 -10.94
C SER A 44 8.86 10.96 -10.21
N GLY A 45 8.98 11.10 -8.88
CA GLY A 45 8.04 11.87 -8.08
C GLY A 45 6.81 11.08 -7.67
N ASP A 46 6.82 9.77 -7.84
CA ASP A 46 5.67 8.91 -7.53
C ASP A 46 5.74 8.29 -6.13
N TRP A 47 6.77 8.61 -5.37
CA TRP A 47 6.95 8.12 -4.01
C TRP A 47 7.11 9.31 -3.07
N LEU A 48 6.37 9.45 -2.03
CA LEU A 48 5.32 8.58 -1.48
C LEU A 48 3.99 8.88 -2.19
N PRO A 49 3.24 7.86 -2.65
CA PRO A 49 1.99 8.15 -3.35
C PRO A 49 0.90 8.66 -2.41
N GLU A 50 0.00 9.45 -2.98
CA GLU A 50 -1.13 9.98 -2.24
C GLU A 50 -2.01 8.83 -1.76
N GLY A 51 -2.38 8.88 -0.49
CA GLY A 51 -3.26 7.87 0.11
C GLY A 51 -2.55 6.71 0.77
N LEU A 52 -1.25 6.59 0.57
CA LEU A 52 -0.48 5.52 1.22
C LEU A 52 -0.14 5.93 2.65
N GLU A 53 -0.74 5.22 3.62
CA GLU A 53 -0.52 5.49 5.04
C GLU A 53 0.69 4.74 5.57
N TYR A 54 0.80 3.47 5.21
CA TYR A 54 1.88 2.61 5.67
C TYR A 54 2.34 1.70 4.55
N HIS A 55 3.63 1.50 4.50
CA HIS A 55 4.25 0.55 3.59
C HIS A 55 5.31 -0.20 4.38
N VAL A 56 5.16 -1.51 4.48
CA VAL A 56 6.12 -2.34 5.21
C VAL A 56 6.58 -3.46 4.29
N ALA A 57 7.87 -3.51 4.04
CA ALA A 57 8.49 -4.61 3.32
C ALA A 57 9.19 -5.50 4.33
N PHE A 58 8.98 -6.80 4.23
CA PHE A 58 9.53 -7.75 5.21
C PHE A 58 9.75 -9.10 4.54
N LYS A 59 10.40 -9.99 5.24
CA LYS A 59 10.62 -11.35 4.77
C LYS A 59 9.89 -12.33 5.66
N SER A 60 9.26 -13.31 5.02
CA SER A 60 8.58 -14.39 5.69
C SER A 60 9.03 -15.68 5.02
N ASP A 61 9.63 -16.59 5.77
CA ASP A 61 10.20 -17.83 5.22
C ASP A 61 11.19 -17.55 4.08
N GLY A 62 11.98 -16.49 4.23
CA GLY A 62 12.96 -16.10 3.23
C GLY A 62 12.40 -15.44 1.99
N LYS A 63 11.10 -15.23 1.94
CA LYS A 63 10.44 -14.62 0.78
C LYS A 63 10.00 -13.20 1.09
N PHE A 64 10.13 -12.33 0.10
CA PHE A 64 9.74 -10.93 0.23
C PHE A 64 8.22 -10.79 0.29
N ARG A 65 7.77 -9.92 1.20
CA ARG A 65 6.35 -9.61 1.37
C ARG A 65 6.22 -8.11 1.58
N VAL A 66 5.06 -7.57 1.20
CA VAL A 66 4.75 -6.16 1.43
C VAL A 66 3.34 -6.06 1.98
N SER A 67 3.16 -5.23 3.01
CA SER A 67 1.83 -4.89 3.52
C SER A 67 1.69 -3.39 3.51
N GLU A 68 0.54 -2.91 3.05
CA GLU A 68 0.28 -1.48 2.91
C GLU A 68 -1.10 -1.14 3.43
N ILE A 69 -1.22 0.06 4.00
CA ILE A 69 -2.51 0.62 4.35
C ILE A 69 -2.73 1.83 3.46
N TRP A 70 -3.87 1.84 2.79
CA TRP A 70 -4.26 2.91 1.88
C TRP A 70 -5.54 3.58 2.37
N ASP A 71 -5.66 4.86 2.13
CA ASP A 71 -6.86 5.60 2.49
C ASP A 71 -8.07 5.14 1.69
N SER A 72 -7.87 4.74 0.44
CA SER A 72 -8.96 4.29 -0.41
C SER A 72 -8.48 3.32 -1.48
N ARG A 73 -9.41 2.53 -1.99
CA ARG A 73 -9.12 1.62 -3.11
C ARG A 73 -8.76 2.39 -4.37
N GLU A 74 -9.42 3.53 -4.61
CA GLU A 74 -9.15 4.31 -5.81
C GLU A 74 -7.72 4.82 -5.85
N GLN A 75 -7.20 5.26 -4.71
CA GLN A 75 -5.80 5.73 -4.63
C GLN A 75 -4.83 4.59 -4.85
N PHE A 76 -5.14 3.42 -4.29
CA PHE A 76 -4.34 2.22 -4.53
C PHE A 76 -4.29 1.89 -6.02
N ASP A 77 -5.46 1.86 -6.68
CA ASP A 77 -5.55 1.53 -8.09
C ASP A 77 -4.81 2.55 -8.95
N ALA A 78 -4.95 3.84 -8.62
CA ALA A 78 -4.27 4.90 -9.37
C ALA A 78 -2.75 4.76 -9.30
N PHE A 79 -2.23 4.45 -8.12
CA PHE A 79 -0.80 4.24 -7.98
C PHE A 79 -0.35 2.99 -8.73
N GLY A 80 -1.18 1.95 -8.74
CA GLY A 80 -0.87 0.70 -9.43
C GLY A 80 -0.54 0.90 -10.90
N GLU A 81 -1.21 1.85 -11.54
CA GLU A 81 -0.96 2.14 -12.95
C GLU A 81 0.45 2.67 -13.19
N ARG A 82 1.00 3.40 -12.22
CA ARG A 82 2.37 3.92 -12.30
C ARG A 82 3.40 2.91 -11.82
N LEU A 83 3.00 2.07 -10.87
CA LEU A 83 3.90 1.09 -10.26
C LEU A 83 4.19 -0.09 -11.19
N MET A 84 3.17 -0.61 -11.85
CA MET A 84 3.31 -1.85 -12.62
C MET A 84 4.40 -1.80 -13.68
N PRO A 85 4.53 -0.72 -14.47
CA PRO A 85 5.63 -0.66 -15.43
C PRO A 85 7.02 -0.71 -14.78
N VAL A 86 7.15 -0.09 -13.60
CA VAL A 86 8.43 -0.10 -12.87
C VAL A 86 8.75 -1.52 -12.39
N LEU A 87 7.75 -2.21 -11.83
CA LEU A 87 7.94 -3.58 -11.37
C LEU A 87 8.36 -4.48 -12.53
N LYS A 88 7.71 -4.31 -13.68
CA LYS A 88 8.04 -5.11 -14.86
C LYS A 88 9.48 -4.87 -15.29
N ASP A 89 9.91 -3.62 -15.29
CA ASP A 89 11.27 -3.27 -15.71
C ASP A 89 12.33 -3.84 -14.77
N VAL A 90 12.05 -3.90 -13.46
CA VAL A 90 13.03 -4.43 -12.50
C VAL A 90 12.90 -5.94 -12.33
N GLY A 91 11.91 -6.56 -12.96
CA GLY A 91 11.76 -8.02 -12.93
C GLY A 91 10.99 -8.56 -11.75
N ILE A 92 10.11 -7.75 -11.16
CA ILE A 92 9.28 -8.19 -10.04
C ILE A 92 7.88 -8.52 -10.55
N GLU A 93 7.42 -9.72 -10.22
CA GLU A 93 6.04 -10.14 -10.44
C GLU A 93 5.31 -10.09 -9.10
N PRO A 94 4.50 -9.07 -8.87
CA PRO A 94 3.90 -8.89 -7.53
C PRO A 94 2.82 -9.90 -7.22
N GLY A 95 2.28 -10.57 -8.22
CA GLY A 95 1.13 -11.42 -8.02
C GLY A 95 -0.12 -10.59 -7.79
N LYS A 96 -1.21 -11.26 -7.46
CA LYS A 96 -2.46 -10.59 -7.18
C LYS A 96 -2.47 -10.19 -5.70
N PRO A 97 -2.64 -8.90 -5.38
CA PRO A 97 -2.67 -8.49 -3.98
C PRO A 97 -3.92 -8.99 -3.28
N GLU A 98 -3.76 -9.29 -2.01
CA GLU A 98 -4.89 -9.60 -1.15
C GLU A 98 -5.41 -8.27 -0.60
N MET A 99 -6.68 -7.99 -0.83
CA MET A 99 -7.31 -6.74 -0.40
C MET A 99 -8.21 -7.03 0.77
N LEU A 100 -7.95 -6.38 1.90
CA LEU A 100 -8.63 -6.69 3.15
C LEU A 100 -9.27 -5.44 3.73
N GLU A 101 -10.45 -5.62 4.29
CA GLU A 101 -11.16 -4.56 4.99
C GLU A 101 -10.51 -4.36 6.35
N ILE A 102 -10.30 -3.10 6.73
CA ILE A 102 -9.69 -2.79 8.01
C ILE A 102 -10.77 -2.58 9.05
N HIS A 103 -10.64 -3.29 10.17
CA HIS A 103 -11.54 -3.14 11.29
C HIS A 103 -11.07 -2.01 12.21
N ASN A 104 -9.79 -1.92 12.47
CA ASN A 104 -9.26 -0.93 13.40
C ASN A 104 -7.78 -0.67 13.13
N ILE A 105 -7.38 0.58 13.28
CA ILE A 105 -5.98 0.99 13.16
C ILE A 105 -5.63 1.68 14.46
N ILE A 106 -4.59 1.19 15.12
CA ILE A 106 -4.10 1.80 16.36
C ILE A 106 -2.69 2.31 16.08
N LYS A 107 -2.51 3.59 16.26
CA LYS A 107 -1.21 4.24 16.08
C LYS A 107 -0.65 4.64 17.42
N ARG A 108 0.68 4.67 17.48
CA ARG A 108 1.39 5.10 18.64
C ARG A 108 1.23 6.60 18.84
#